data_870e6eeddb31d67de076c3e1e0a01a6c
#
_entry.id   870e6eeddb31d67de076c3e1e0a01a6c
#
_cell.length_a   1.000
_cell.length_b   1.000
_cell.length_c   1.000
_cell.angle_alpha   90.00
_cell.angle_beta   90.00
_cell.angle_gamma   90.00
#
_symmetry.space_group_name_H-M   'P 1'
#
loop_
_entity.id
_entity.type
_entity.pdbx_description
1 polymer ?
#
loop_
_entity_poly.entity_id
_entity_poly.type
_entity_poly.pdbx_seq_one_letter_code
_entity_poly.pdbx_strand_id
1 'polypeptide(L)'
;IYLYPTTCLFEGTVLSEGRGTIKPFQLIGHPALPKNMVQFTPNPNEGAKKSKHYGLVCYGWDFSGTPEQVLNKTNQKIQLNWLLEAYRIFPQKDSFFLIPKSGNPDQSFFNKLAGNQVLMQQIKAGNSEQEIRKSWEPQLTQFKEIRKRYLLYKDFE
;
A
#
# COMPACT_ATOMS: atom_id res chain seq x y z
N ILE A 1 13.21 1.15 -4.03
CA ILE A 1 13.18 1.79 -2.69
C ILE A 1 12.06 2.83 -2.62
N TYR A 2 11.96 3.80 -3.54
CA TYR A 2 11.00 4.93 -3.47
C TYR A 2 9.52 4.53 -3.47
N LEU A 3 9.14 3.42 -4.11
CA LEU A 3 7.77 2.92 -4.12
C LEU A 3 7.37 2.21 -2.83
N TYR A 4 8.34 1.58 -2.17
CA TYR A 4 8.09 0.67 -1.06
C TYR A 4 7.28 1.29 0.10
N PRO A 5 7.54 2.54 0.56
CA PRO A 5 6.76 3.14 1.64
C PRO A 5 5.24 3.22 1.36
N THR A 6 4.87 3.31 0.08
CA THR A 6 3.46 3.26 -0.34
C THR A 6 2.99 1.82 -0.56
N THR A 7 3.77 1.06 -1.33
CA THR A 7 3.32 -0.25 -1.83
C THR A 7 3.38 -1.35 -0.76
N CYS A 8 4.14 -1.19 0.32
CA CYS A 8 4.12 -2.12 1.45
C CYS A 8 2.74 -2.21 2.12
N LEU A 9 1.92 -1.16 2.07
CA LEU A 9 0.57 -1.19 2.62
C LEU A 9 -0.33 -2.25 1.96
N PHE A 10 -0.06 -2.58 0.69
CA PHE A 10 -0.80 -3.63 -0.02
C PHE A 10 -0.52 -5.04 0.52
N GLU A 11 0.55 -5.24 1.27
CA GLU A 11 0.79 -6.52 1.93
C GLU A 11 -0.33 -6.89 2.91
N GLY A 12 -1.00 -5.89 3.50
CA GLY A 12 -2.15 -6.06 4.38
C GLY A 12 -3.48 -6.22 3.65
N THR A 13 -3.48 -6.31 2.33
CA THR A 13 -4.68 -6.49 1.49
C THR A 13 -4.65 -7.83 0.74
N VAL A 14 -5.75 -8.17 0.07
CA VAL A 14 -5.80 -9.36 -0.79
C VAL A 14 -5.06 -9.18 -2.11
N LEU A 15 -4.66 -7.96 -2.47
CA LEU A 15 -3.93 -7.70 -3.71
C LEU A 15 -2.50 -8.27 -3.63
N SER A 16 -2.04 -8.82 -4.75
CA SER A 16 -0.62 -9.14 -4.93
C SER A 16 0.19 -7.85 -5.00
N GLU A 17 1.29 -7.82 -4.28
CA GLU A 17 2.30 -6.76 -4.35
C GLU A 17 3.45 -7.11 -5.31
N GLY A 18 3.17 -7.98 -6.31
CA GLY A 18 4.12 -8.35 -7.36
C GLY A 18 5.22 -9.32 -6.91
N ARG A 19 5.19 -9.84 -5.68
CA ARG A 19 6.08 -10.94 -5.28
C ARG A 19 5.85 -12.15 -6.19
N GLY A 20 6.93 -12.83 -6.57
CA GLY A 20 6.87 -13.89 -7.58
C GLY A 20 6.92 -13.36 -9.02
N THR A 21 7.23 -12.08 -9.21
CA THR A 21 7.58 -11.47 -10.50
C THR A 21 8.99 -10.89 -10.45
N ILE A 22 9.48 -10.37 -11.59
CA ILE A 22 10.73 -9.61 -11.64
C ILE A 22 10.61 -8.18 -11.09
N LYS A 23 9.39 -7.74 -10.75
CA LYS A 23 9.05 -6.39 -10.29
C LYS A 23 8.30 -6.39 -8.94
N PRO A 24 8.85 -7.01 -7.85
CA PRO A 24 8.19 -7.00 -6.56
C PRO A 24 8.01 -5.57 -6.07
N PHE A 25 6.84 -5.28 -5.45
CA PHE A 25 6.44 -3.95 -4.98
C PHE A 25 6.33 -2.86 -6.05
N GLN A 26 6.41 -3.22 -7.32
CA GLN A 26 6.18 -2.32 -8.44
C GLN A 26 4.89 -2.69 -9.19
N LEU A 27 4.47 -3.94 -9.09
CA LEU A 27 3.21 -4.45 -9.64
C LEU A 27 2.23 -4.67 -8.48
N ILE A 28 1.04 -4.12 -8.62
CA ILE A 28 -0.06 -4.32 -7.66
C ILE A 28 -1.27 -4.81 -8.42
N GLY A 29 -1.90 -5.90 -7.99
CA GLY A 29 -3.05 -6.41 -8.71
C GLY A 29 -3.74 -7.62 -8.09
N HIS A 30 -4.85 -8.02 -8.73
CA HIS A 30 -5.67 -9.14 -8.28
C HIS A 30 -6.43 -9.77 -9.46
N PRO A 31 -6.74 -11.07 -9.46
CA PRO A 31 -7.51 -11.70 -10.54
C PRO A 31 -8.91 -11.12 -10.77
N ALA A 32 -9.52 -10.54 -9.73
CA ALA A 32 -10.86 -9.96 -9.80
C ALA A 32 -10.91 -8.49 -10.25
N LEU A 33 -9.76 -7.86 -10.50
CA LEU A 33 -9.73 -6.49 -11.04
C LEU A 33 -10.07 -6.46 -12.54
N PRO A 34 -10.44 -5.28 -13.09
CA PRO A 34 -10.81 -5.16 -14.50
C PRO A 34 -9.73 -5.64 -15.47
N LYS A 35 -10.12 -6.46 -16.44
CA LYS A 35 -9.19 -7.12 -17.39
C LYS A 35 -8.50 -6.18 -18.39
N ASN A 36 -8.93 -4.93 -18.47
CA ASN A 36 -8.30 -3.90 -19.31
C ASN A 36 -7.12 -3.19 -18.61
N MET A 37 -6.78 -3.59 -17.38
CA MET A 37 -5.60 -3.10 -16.67
C MET A 37 -4.33 -3.87 -17.06
N VAL A 38 -3.18 -3.46 -16.51
CA VAL A 38 -1.91 -4.16 -16.70
C VAL A 38 -2.03 -5.60 -16.19
N GLN A 39 -1.57 -6.55 -17.01
CA GLN A 39 -1.63 -7.99 -16.69
C GLN A 39 -0.27 -8.50 -16.24
N PHE A 40 -0.26 -9.33 -15.20
CA PHE A 40 0.92 -10.07 -14.74
C PHE A 40 0.52 -11.35 -14.01
N THR A 41 1.45 -12.30 -13.95
CA THR A 41 1.24 -13.57 -13.24
C THR A 41 2.35 -13.78 -12.22
N PRO A 42 2.06 -13.79 -10.91
CA PRO A 42 3.02 -14.20 -9.90
C PRO A 42 3.41 -15.67 -10.10
N ASN A 43 4.69 -15.97 -10.23
CA ASN A 43 5.21 -17.33 -10.30
C ASN A 43 6.18 -17.58 -9.15
N PRO A 44 6.26 -18.81 -8.59
CA PRO A 44 7.21 -19.12 -7.54
C PRO A 44 8.64 -18.82 -8.00
N ASN A 45 9.40 -18.16 -7.15
CA ASN A 45 10.84 -17.96 -7.34
C ASN A 45 11.57 -18.13 -6.00
N GLU A 46 12.89 -18.05 -6.01
CA GLU A 46 13.71 -18.26 -4.81
C GLU A 46 13.32 -17.34 -3.64
N GLY A 47 13.03 -16.07 -3.93
CA GLY A 47 12.63 -15.06 -2.94
C GLY A 47 11.13 -15.07 -2.58
N ALA A 48 10.29 -15.79 -3.32
CA ALA A 48 8.84 -15.80 -3.14
C ALA A 48 8.21 -17.14 -3.54
N LYS A 49 8.43 -18.17 -2.74
CA LYS A 49 7.91 -19.53 -2.99
C LYS A 49 6.39 -19.61 -2.88
N LYS A 50 5.76 -18.75 -2.07
CA LYS A 50 4.30 -18.69 -1.83
C LYS A 50 3.83 -17.23 -1.90
N SER A 51 3.81 -16.66 -3.11
CA SER A 51 3.24 -15.34 -3.33
C SER A 51 1.71 -15.40 -3.42
N LYS A 52 1.04 -14.28 -3.12
CA LYS A 52 -0.42 -14.18 -3.35
C LYS A 52 -0.72 -14.42 -4.82
N HIS A 53 -1.79 -15.17 -5.10
CA HIS A 53 -2.29 -15.46 -6.44
C HIS A 53 -1.24 -16.09 -7.38
N TYR A 54 -0.27 -16.86 -6.85
CA TYR A 54 0.73 -17.49 -7.71
C TYR A 54 0.05 -18.40 -8.74
N GLY A 55 0.55 -18.37 -9.99
CA GLY A 55 -0.02 -19.11 -11.11
C GLY A 55 -1.32 -18.54 -11.68
N LEU A 56 -1.90 -17.50 -11.05
CA LEU A 56 -3.11 -16.84 -11.54
C LEU A 56 -2.77 -15.53 -12.25
N VAL A 57 -3.52 -15.24 -13.30
CA VAL A 57 -3.43 -13.95 -13.97
C VAL A 57 -4.05 -12.88 -13.09
N CYS A 58 -3.24 -11.89 -12.72
CA CYS A 58 -3.66 -10.70 -12.01
C CYS A 58 -3.73 -9.50 -12.96
N TYR A 59 -4.65 -8.60 -12.68
CA TYR A 59 -4.82 -7.32 -13.35
C TYR A 59 -4.60 -6.20 -12.34
N GLY A 60 -4.03 -5.06 -12.78
CA GLY A 60 -3.77 -3.97 -11.86
C GLY A 60 -2.85 -2.90 -12.41
N TRP A 61 -1.91 -2.44 -11.61
CA TRP A 61 -1.01 -1.32 -11.93
C TRP A 61 0.44 -1.77 -12.04
N ASP A 62 1.17 -1.15 -12.95
CA ASP A 62 2.63 -1.15 -13.00
C ASP A 62 3.13 0.26 -12.62
N PHE A 63 3.67 0.39 -11.43
CA PHE A 63 4.27 1.62 -10.93
C PHE A 63 5.75 1.76 -11.29
N SER A 64 6.33 0.77 -11.96
CA SER A 64 7.74 0.80 -12.36
C SER A 64 8.06 1.96 -13.31
N GLY A 65 9.32 2.28 -13.43
CA GLY A 65 9.84 3.31 -14.30
C GLY A 65 11.29 3.61 -14.00
N THR A 66 11.85 4.60 -14.69
CA THR A 66 13.16 5.14 -14.33
C THR A 66 13.12 5.75 -12.91
N PRO A 67 14.26 5.89 -12.22
CA PRO A 67 14.29 6.53 -10.90
C PRO A 67 13.59 7.89 -10.87
N GLU A 68 13.80 8.71 -11.88
CA GLU A 68 13.16 10.02 -12.03
C GLU A 68 11.63 9.90 -12.17
N GLN A 69 11.15 9.01 -13.05
CA GLN A 69 9.71 8.77 -13.22
C GLN A 69 9.06 8.31 -11.92
N VAL A 70 9.74 7.44 -11.16
CA VAL A 70 9.23 6.96 -9.87
C VAL A 70 9.21 8.07 -8.84
N LEU A 71 10.26 8.90 -8.76
CA LEU A 71 10.29 10.05 -7.87
C LEU A 71 9.16 11.04 -8.18
N ASN A 72 8.92 11.31 -9.45
CA ASN A 72 7.80 12.17 -9.88
C ASN A 72 6.45 11.56 -9.51
N LYS A 73 6.24 10.24 -9.73
CA LYS A 73 5.01 9.53 -9.35
C LYS A 73 4.76 9.57 -7.84
N THR A 74 5.81 9.40 -7.03
CA THR A 74 5.68 9.39 -5.57
C THR A 74 5.64 10.78 -4.98
N ASN A 75 6.14 11.79 -5.68
CA ASN A 75 6.21 13.18 -5.22
C ASN A 75 6.67 13.28 -3.74
N GLN A 76 7.68 12.49 -3.37
CA GLN A 76 8.24 12.39 -2.02
C GLN A 76 7.21 12.12 -0.90
N LYS A 77 6.06 11.51 -1.24
CA LYS A 77 4.96 11.24 -0.30
C LYS A 77 4.50 9.78 -0.41
N ILE A 78 3.94 9.26 0.67
CA ILE A 78 3.15 8.04 0.62
C ILE A 78 1.89 8.36 -0.21
N GLN A 79 1.68 7.63 -1.30
CA GLN A 79 0.59 7.84 -2.25
C GLN A 79 -0.66 7.06 -1.82
N LEU A 80 -1.46 7.66 -0.95
CA LEU A 80 -2.68 7.02 -0.46
C LEU A 80 -3.72 6.82 -1.56
N ASN A 81 -3.74 7.68 -2.58
CA ASN A 81 -4.67 7.56 -3.70
C ASN A 81 -4.59 6.21 -4.40
N TRP A 82 -3.40 5.60 -4.49
CA TRP A 82 -3.26 4.26 -5.10
C TRP A 82 -4.03 3.20 -4.31
N LEU A 83 -3.99 3.28 -2.99
CA LEU A 83 -4.70 2.36 -2.12
C LEU A 83 -6.21 2.65 -2.10
N LEU A 84 -6.59 3.93 -2.07
CA LEU A 84 -7.99 4.37 -2.12
C LEU A 84 -8.65 3.96 -3.44
N GLU A 85 -7.96 4.14 -4.57
CA GLU A 85 -8.44 3.70 -5.88
C GLU A 85 -8.59 2.18 -5.93
N ALA A 86 -7.58 1.45 -5.47
CA ALA A 86 -7.63 -0.01 -5.42
C ALA A 86 -8.82 -0.51 -4.60
N TYR A 87 -9.05 0.07 -3.42
CA TYR A 87 -10.22 -0.23 -2.61
C TYR A 87 -11.51 0.12 -3.34
N ARG A 88 -11.58 1.31 -3.97
CA ARG A 88 -12.78 1.79 -4.68
C ARG A 88 -13.21 0.87 -5.81
N ILE A 89 -12.27 0.34 -6.62
CA ILE A 89 -12.61 -0.51 -7.78
C ILE A 89 -12.68 -1.99 -7.43
N PHE A 90 -12.14 -2.43 -6.29
CA PHE A 90 -12.19 -3.83 -5.89
C PHE A 90 -13.64 -4.29 -5.66
N PRO A 91 -14.09 -5.41 -6.29
CA PRO A 91 -15.51 -5.76 -6.28
C PRO A 91 -16.02 -6.22 -4.91
N GLN A 92 -15.17 -6.83 -4.08
CA GLN A 92 -15.56 -7.46 -2.80
C GLN A 92 -14.96 -6.69 -1.61
N LYS A 93 -15.53 -5.51 -1.30
CA LYS A 93 -15.03 -4.59 -0.28
C LYS A 93 -14.72 -5.24 1.07
N ASP A 94 -15.58 -6.13 1.52
CA ASP A 94 -15.47 -6.77 2.84
C ASP A 94 -14.24 -7.68 2.94
N SER A 95 -13.77 -8.22 1.81
CA SER A 95 -12.59 -9.09 1.76
C SER A 95 -11.30 -8.36 1.36
N PHE A 96 -11.34 -7.06 1.10
CA PHE A 96 -10.19 -6.31 0.61
C PHE A 96 -9.01 -6.34 1.58
N PHE A 97 -9.26 -6.13 2.86
CA PHE A 97 -8.24 -6.19 3.90
C PHE A 97 -8.11 -7.59 4.47
N LEU A 98 -6.87 -8.05 4.68
CA LEU A 98 -6.58 -9.31 5.34
C LEU A 98 -6.86 -9.18 6.83
N ILE A 99 -7.97 -9.76 7.27
CA ILE A 99 -8.35 -9.82 8.68
C ILE A 99 -7.91 -11.18 9.25
N PRO A 100 -7.25 -11.22 10.42
CA PRO A 100 -6.85 -12.48 11.03
C PRO A 100 -8.05 -13.31 11.43
N LYS A 101 -7.86 -14.63 11.54
CA LYS A 101 -8.94 -15.58 11.91
C LYS A 101 -9.60 -15.26 13.26
N SER A 102 -8.88 -14.58 14.16
CA SER A 102 -9.42 -14.11 15.43
C SER A 102 -10.49 -13.03 15.28
N GLY A 103 -10.63 -12.43 14.10
CA GLY A 103 -11.48 -11.26 13.86
C GLY A 103 -11.02 -9.97 14.52
N ASN A 104 -9.88 -9.99 15.25
CA ASN A 104 -9.38 -8.82 15.96
C ASN A 104 -8.67 -7.85 14.99
N PRO A 105 -9.20 -6.63 14.76
CA PRO A 105 -8.58 -5.64 13.87
C PRO A 105 -7.17 -5.22 14.30
N ASP A 106 -6.85 -5.25 15.60
CA ASP A 106 -5.51 -4.92 16.11
C ASP A 106 -4.44 -5.85 15.59
N GLN A 107 -4.82 -7.08 15.26
CA GLN A 107 -3.94 -8.08 14.72
C GLN A 107 -3.86 -8.03 13.20
N SER A 108 -4.64 -7.17 12.54
CA SER A 108 -4.58 -6.97 11.10
C SER A 108 -3.19 -6.52 10.68
N PHE A 109 -2.63 -7.21 9.67
CA PHE A 109 -1.32 -6.86 9.15
C PHE A 109 -1.30 -5.45 8.55
N PHE A 110 -2.40 -5.03 7.93
CA PHE A 110 -2.56 -3.66 7.43
C PHE A 110 -2.41 -2.61 8.54
N ASN A 111 -3.07 -2.82 9.69
CA ASN A 111 -2.99 -1.89 10.80
C ASN A 111 -1.60 -1.84 11.44
N LYS A 112 -0.88 -2.96 11.44
CA LYS A 112 0.53 -2.99 11.87
C LYS A 112 1.44 -2.21 10.93
N LEU A 113 1.22 -2.30 9.62
CA LEU A 113 1.97 -1.53 8.62
C LEU A 113 1.65 -0.03 8.70
N ALA A 114 0.38 0.32 8.89
CA ALA A 114 -0.07 1.70 9.03
C ALA A 114 0.28 2.32 10.41
N GLY A 115 0.61 1.49 11.40
CA GLY A 115 0.89 1.92 12.77
C GLY A 115 -0.36 2.29 13.58
N ASN A 116 -1.55 2.15 13.02
CA ASN A 116 -2.83 2.43 13.68
C ASN A 116 -4.01 1.76 12.94
N GLN A 117 -5.19 1.79 13.56
CA GLN A 117 -6.42 1.25 12.97
C GLN A 117 -7.22 2.29 12.16
N VAL A 118 -6.93 3.57 12.36
CA VAL A 118 -7.74 4.68 11.84
C VAL A 118 -7.72 4.71 10.33
N LEU A 119 -6.56 4.47 9.70
CA LEU A 119 -6.43 4.49 8.24
C LEU A 119 -7.35 3.48 7.56
N MET A 120 -7.42 2.24 8.08
CA MET A 120 -8.33 1.23 7.52
C MET A 120 -9.79 1.67 7.62
N GLN A 121 -10.18 2.23 8.76
CA GLN A 121 -11.56 2.72 8.97
C GLN A 121 -11.89 3.87 8.03
N GLN A 122 -10.99 4.82 7.85
CA GLN A 122 -11.16 5.95 6.93
C GLN A 122 -11.30 5.50 5.47
N ILE A 123 -10.50 4.51 5.04
CA ILE A 123 -10.61 3.93 3.70
C ILE A 123 -11.99 3.26 3.52
N LYS A 124 -12.42 2.46 4.49
CA LYS A 124 -13.73 1.80 4.47
C LYS A 124 -14.90 2.80 4.48
N ALA A 125 -14.74 3.93 5.16
CA ALA A 125 -15.71 5.02 5.19
C ALA A 125 -15.76 5.84 3.88
N GLY A 126 -14.78 5.63 2.97
CA GLY A 126 -14.73 6.34 1.69
C GLY A 126 -14.14 7.75 1.79
N ASN A 127 -13.39 8.04 2.86
CA ASN A 127 -12.71 9.32 3.02
C ASN A 127 -11.72 9.56 1.86
N SER A 128 -11.65 10.82 1.42
CA SER A 128 -10.65 11.26 0.46
C SER A 128 -9.24 11.31 1.07
N GLU A 129 -8.21 11.28 0.21
CA GLU A 129 -6.83 11.46 0.67
C GLU A 129 -6.64 12.76 1.45
N GLN A 130 -7.32 13.84 1.03
CA GLN A 130 -7.24 15.13 1.70
C GLN A 130 -7.79 15.08 3.14
N GLU A 131 -8.95 14.45 3.34
CA GLU A 131 -9.55 14.27 4.67
C GLU A 131 -8.66 13.41 5.57
N ILE A 132 -8.12 12.31 5.03
CA ILE A 132 -7.20 11.43 5.75
C ILE A 132 -5.96 12.20 6.19
N ARG A 133 -5.32 12.94 5.28
CA ARG A 133 -4.12 13.74 5.62
C ARG A 133 -4.41 14.82 6.65
N LYS A 134 -5.52 15.53 6.50
CA LYS A 134 -5.95 16.56 7.46
C LYS A 134 -6.12 16.00 8.86
N SER A 135 -6.60 14.75 8.98
CA SER A 135 -6.77 14.10 10.29
C SER A 135 -5.44 13.82 11.01
N TRP A 136 -4.32 13.73 10.28
CA TRP A 136 -2.98 13.47 10.86
C TRP A 136 -2.23 14.73 11.27
N GLU A 137 -2.57 15.87 10.70
CA GLU A 137 -1.80 17.12 10.85
C GLU A 137 -1.49 17.49 12.31
N PRO A 138 -2.44 17.45 13.26
CA PRO A 138 -2.14 17.83 14.63
C PRO A 138 -1.08 16.93 15.27
N GLN A 139 -1.22 15.61 15.13
CA GLN A 139 -0.29 14.64 15.72
C GLN A 139 1.06 14.64 15.00
N LEU A 140 1.05 14.80 13.66
CA LEU A 140 2.27 14.89 12.87
C LEU A 140 3.08 16.13 13.24
N THR A 141 2.43 17.28 13.42
CA THR A 141 3.08 18.52 13.83
C THR A 141 3.71 18.34 15.22
N GLN A 142 2.99 17.79 16.16
CA GLN A 142 3.53 17.49 17.49
C GLN A 142 4.73 16.53 17.41
N PHE A 143 4.64 15.48 16.61
CA PHE A 143 5.74 14.54 16.44
C PHE A 143 6.97 15.20 15.82
N LYS A 144 6.81 16.07 14.83
CA LYS A 144 7.93 16.81 14.21
C LYS A 144 8.69 17.66 15.24
N GLU A 145 7.98 18.34 16.14
CA GLU A 145 8.63 19.09 17.23
C GLU A 145 9.40 18.20 18.20
N ILE A 146 8.85 17.03 18.53
CA ILE A 146 9.56 16.06 19.36
C ILE A 146 10.79 15.53 18.62
N ARG A 147 10.64 15.14 17.36
CA ARG A 147 11.67 14.55 16.51
C ARG A 147 12.91 15.44 16.40
N LYS A 148 12.74 16.76 16.28
CA LYS A 148 13.85 17.73 16.16
C LYS A 148 14.92 17.56 17.24
N ARG A 149 14.54 17.15 18.45
CA ARG A 149 15.45 16.95 19.60
C ARG A 149 16.37 15.73 19.46
N TYR A 150 16.04 14.80 18.54
CA TYR A 150 16.72 13.52 18.39
C TYR A 150 17.44 13.39 17.03
N LEU A 151 17.35 14.41 16.18
CA LEU A 151 18.01 14.37 14.88
C LEU A 151 19.53 14.49 15.05
N LEU A 152 20.28 13.56 14.47
CA LEU A 152 21.74 13.59 14.40
C LEU A 152 22.24 14.44 13.22
N TYR A 153 21.39 14.70 12.24
CA TYR A 153 21.68 15.46 11.03
C TYR A 153 20.67 16.59 10.87
N LYS A 154 21.05 17.60 10.08
CA LYS A 154 20.17 18.73 9.78
C LYS A 154 18.86 18.22 9.14
N ASP A 155 17.73 18.71 9.63
CA ASP A 155 16.42 18.42 9.05
C ASP A 155 16.33 18.99 7.62
N PHE A 156 15.59 18.31 6.77
CA PHE A 156 15.33 18.70 5.39
C PHE A 156 13.94 19.33 5.19
N GLU A 157 13.18 19.51 6.30
CA GLU A 157 11.88 20.19 6.33
C GLU A 157 11.99 21.65 6.74
#